data_793e01a03e4e01fa7e504ec1edc6e087
#
_entry.id   793e01a03e4e01fa7e504ec1edc6e087
#
_cell.length_a   1.000
_cell.length_b   1.000
_cell.length_c   1.000
_cell.angle_alpha   90.00
_cell.angle_beta   90.00
_cell.angle_gamma   90.00
#
_symmetry.space_group_name_H-M   'P 1'
#
loop_
_entity.id
_entity.type
_entity.pdbx_description
1 polymer ?
#
loop_
_entity_poly.entity_id
_entity_poly.type
_entity_poly.pdbx_seq_one_letter_code
_entity_poly.pdbx_strand_id
1 'polypeptide(L)'
;VGSEMCIRDSWGTFSILIPIVCHAFPDGEMLVISIAACLSGAVCGDHCSPISDTTIMASAGAHCSHVNHVSTQLPYAITAAACSAACYVITGVAQAFLGASASLVTSLILLAVAIAVELAVLSVIRVRTGKAAKEA
;
A
#
# COMPACT_ATOMS: atom_id res chain seq x y z
N VAL A 1 27.14 -6.09 -6.52
CA VAL A 1 26.17 -5.02 -6.82
C VAL A 1 24.81 -5.60 -7.25
N GLY A 2 24.76 -6.74 -7.96
CA GLY A 2 23.50 -7.34 -8.41
C GLY A 2 22.68 -8.06 -7.32
N SER A 3 23.34 -8.67 -6.32
CA SER A 3 22.63 -9.44 -5.27
C SER A 3 22.04 -8.56 -4.16
N GLU A 4 22.58 -7.38 -3.93
CA GLU A 4 22.04 -6.45 -2.93
C GLU A 4 20.78 -5.71 -3.42
N MET A 5 20.67 -5.49 -4.72
CA MET A 5 19.45 -4.94 -5.32
C MET A 5 18.25 -5.88 -5.19
N CYS A 6 18.43 -7.20 -5.39
CA CYS A 6 17.35 -8.17 -5.27
C CYS A 6 16.77 -8.32 -3.86
N ILE A 7 17.53 -8.01 -2.81
CA ILE A 7 17.07 -8.10 -1.41
C ILE A 7 16.23 -6.87 -1.02
N ARG A 8 16.42 -5.74 -1.70
CA ARG A 8 15.69 -4.48 -1.42
C ARG A 8 14.43 -4.31 -2.25
N ASP A 9 14.29 -5.11 -3.28
CA ASP A 9 13.12 -5.07 -4.15
C ASP A 9 11.91 -5.74 -3.48
N SER A 10 10.70 -5.31 -3.82
CA SER A 10 9.43 -5.90 -3.36
C SER A 10 9.43 -7.43 -3.48
N TRP A 11 10.07 -7.97 -4.50
CA TRP A 11 10.22 -9.40 -4.75
C TRP A 11 10.99 -10.14 -3.65
N GLY A 12 12.07 -9.54 -3.12
CA GLY A 12 12.81 -10.11 -1.99
C GLY A 12 11.95 -10.19 -0.73
N THR A 13 11.17 -9.15 -0.46
CA THR A 13 10.22 -9.09 0.65
C THR A 13 9.13 -10.15 0.49
N PHE A 14 8.56 -10.32 -0.70
CA PHE A 14 7.57 -11.36 -0.98
C PHE A 14 8.12 -12.77 -0.73
N SER A 15 9.34 -13.04 -1.21
CA SER A 15 9.98 -14.35 -1.07
C SER A 15 10.17 -14.79 0.37
N ILE A 16 10.32 -13.82 1.30
CA ILE A 16 10.48 -14.09 2.73
C ILE A 16 9.14 -14.13 3.45
N LEU A 17 8.25 -13.17 3.18
CA LEU A 17 7.00 -13.02 3.93
C LEU A 17 5.94 -14.05 3.54
N ILE A 18 5.80 -14.39 2.26
CA ILE A 18 4.77 -15.33 1.81
C ILE A 18 4.89 -16.71 2.48
N PRO A 19 6.06 -17.36 2.54
CA PRO A 19 6.20 -18.63 3.26
C PRO A 19 5.84 -18.53 4.74
N ILE A 20 6.19 -17.42 5.41
CA ILE A 20 5.88 -17.20 6.82
C ILE A 20 4.36 -17.09 7.01
N VAL A 21 3.68 -16.32 6.16
CA VAL A 21 2.22 -16.14 6.21
C VAL A 21 1.50 -17.45 5.91
N CYS A 22 1.95 -18.23 4.91
CA CYS A 22 1.38 -19.53 4.59
C CYS A 22 1.55 -20.53 5.73
N HIS A 23 2.63 -20.43 6.50
CA HIS A 23 2.83 -21.28 7.66
C HIS A 23 1.99 -20.85 8.87
N ALA A 24 1.79 -19.54 9.05
CA ALA A 24 0.99 -18.99 10.14
C ALA A 24 -0.52 -19.21 9.95
N PHE A 25 -0.98 -19.13 8.69
CA PHE A 25 -2.38 -19.29 8.30
C PHE A 25 -2.47 -20.32 7.16
N PRO A 26 -2.47 -21.63 7.47
CA PRO A 26 -2.38 -22.66 6.42
C PRO A 26 -3.59 -22.73 5.51
N ASP A 27 -4.77 -22.29 5.99
CA ASP A 27 -6.03 -22.39 5.25
C ASP A 27 -6.97 -21.22 5.54
N GLY A 28 -7.85 -20.92 4.57
CA GLY A 28 -9.00 -20.02 4.73
C GLY A 28 -8.81 -18.60 4.19
N GLU A 29 -9.83 -17.79 4.42
CA GLU A 29 -9.90 -16.39 3.93
C GLU A 29 -8.84 -15.49 4.59
N MET A 30 -8.43 -15.80 5.83
CA MET A 30 -7.36 -15.07 6.53
C MET A 30 -6.01 -15.19 5.83
N LEU A 31 -5.72 -16.31 5.17
CA LEU A 31 -4.52 -16.48 4.35
C LEU A 31 -4.50 -15.47 3.19
N VAL A 32 -5.63 -15.34 2.48
CA VAL A 32 -5.74 -14.43 1.32
C VAL A 32 -5.56 -12.97 1.75
N ILE A 33 -6.21 -12.56 2.85
CA ILE A 33 -6.09 -11.20 3.40
C ILE A 33 -4.66 -10.92 3.85
N SER A 34 -4.02 -11.87 4.51
CA SER A 34 -2.65 -11.73 5.00
C SER A 34 -1.64 -11.64 3.85
N ILE A 35 -1.79 -12.44 2.79
CA ILE A 35 -0.98 -12.35 1.58
C ILE A 35 -1.20 -10.99 0.91
N ALA A 36 -2.44 -10.54 0.75
CA ALA A 36 -2.76 -9.25 0.15
C ALA A 36 -2.15 -8.09 0.96
N ALA A 37 -2.20 -8.15 2.29
CA ALA A 37 -1.57 -7.16 3.16
C ALA A 37 -0.05 -7.15 3.02
N CYS A 38 0.60 -8.32 2.93
CA CYS A 38 2.03 -8.43 2.68
C CYS A 38 2.44 -7.84 1.33
N LEU A 39 1.68 -8.14 0.27
CA LEU A 39 1.93 -7.63 -1.07
C LEU A 39 1.81 -6.10 -1.12
N SER A 40 0.73 -5.56 -0.56
CA SER A 40 0.52 -4.10 -0.53
C SER A 40 1.55 -3.38 0.33
N GLY A 41 1.94 -3.96 1.46
CA GLY A 41 2.99 -3.42 2.33
C GLY A 41 4.35 -3.37 1.65
N ALA A 42 4.74 -4.41 0.92
CA ALA A 42 6.00 -4.46 0.18
C ALA A 42 6.02 -3.44 -0.97
N VAL A 43 4.94 -3.30 -1.73
CA VAL A 43 4.80 -2.27 -2.78
C VAL A 43 4.86 -0.86 -2.19
N CYS A 44 4.20 -0.64 -1.04
CA CYS A 44 4.26 0.64 -0.35
C CYS A 44 5.68 0.97 0.12
N GLY A 45 6.41 -0.01 0.66
CA GLY A 45 7.80 0.15 1.06
C GLY A 45 8.71 0.54 -0.10
N ASP A 46 8.48 -0.04 -1.27
CA ASP A 46 9.18 0.32 -2.50
C ASP A 46 8.93 1.78 -2.90
N HIS A 47 7.67 2.20 -2.91
CA HIS A 47 7.29 3.59 -3.25
C HIS A 47 7.78 4.64 -2.24
N CYS A 48 7.95 4.26 -0.97
CA CYS A 48 8.48 5.16 0.05
C CYS A 48 10.02 5.22 0.07
N SER A 49 10.69 4.32 -0.64
CA SER A 49 12.14 4.21 -0.64
C SER A 49 12.78 5.14 -1.66
N PRO A 50 13.73 6.02 -1.24
CA PRO A 50 14.49 6.84 -2.18
C PRO A 50 15.48 6.03 -3.03
N ILE A 51 15.74 4.78 -2.68
CA ILE A 51 16.72 3.90 -3.33
C ILE A 51 16.01 2.89 -4.25
N SER A 52 14.69 2.96 -4.36
CA SER A 52 13.90 2.08 -5.21
C SER A 52 14.16 2.36 -6.69
N ASP A 53 14.31 1.32 -7.48
CA ASP A 53 14.47 1.41 -8.92
C ASP A 53 13.29 2.12 -9.57
N THR A 54 12.06 1.88 -9.09
CA THR A 54 10.86 2.54 -9.59
C THR A 54 10.90 4.05 -9.39
N THR A 55 11.33 4.51 -8.23
CA THR A 55 11.47 5.93 -7.91
C THR A 55 12.60 6.60 -8.69
N ILE A 56 13.73 5.89 -8.88
CA ILE A 56 14.87 6.38 -9.67
C ILE A 56 14.46 6.52 -11.15
N MET A 57 13.83 5.49 -11.71
CA MET A 57 13.38 5.52 -13.10
C MET A 57 12.30 6.58 -13.35
N ALA A 58 11.36 6.76 -12.41
CA ALA A 58 10.32 7.77 -12.52
C ALA A 58 10.90 9.19 -12.51
N SER A 59 11.85 9.49 -11.62
CA SER A 59 12.52 10.78 -11.56
C SER A 59 13.37 11.07 -12.80
N ALA A 60 14.06 10.05 -13.33
CA ALA A 60 14.83 10.15 -14.55
C ALA A 60 13.94 10.38 -15.78
N GLY A 61 12.83 9.64 -15.89
CA GLY A 61 11.86 9.81 -16.98
C GLY A 61 11.14 11.16 -16.98
N ALA A 62 10.90 11.71 -15.78
CA ALA A 62 10.30 13.04 -15.62
C ALA A 62 11.33 14.19 -15.73
N HIS A 63 12.61 13.91 -15.92
CA HIS A 63 13.71 14.88 -15.96
C HIS A 63 13.73 15.84 -14.74
N CYS A 64 13.34 15.33 -13.56
CA CYS A 64 13.33 16.11 -12.33
C CYS A 64 14.42 15.63 -11.35
N SER A 65 14.74 16.50 -10.37
CA SER A 65 15.68 16.12 -9.30
C SER A 65 15.09 14.97 -8.49
N HIS A 66 15.86 13.88 -8.34
CA HIS A 66 15.47 12.69 -7.61
C HIS A 66 15.01 13.00 -6.17
N VAL A 67 15.75 13.84 -5.45
CA VAL A 67 15.41 14.26 -4.07
C VAL A 67 14.07 15.01 -4.02
N ASN A 68 13.82 15.89 -4.98
CA ASN A 68 12.55 16.63 -5.09
C ASN A 68 11.39 15.66 -5.38
N HIS A 69 11.59 14.69 -6.27
CA HIS A 69 10.59 13.68 -6.58
C HIS A 69 10.20 12.89 -5.33
N VAL A 70 11.18 12.38 -4.60
CA VAL A 70 10.96 11.63 -3.35
C VAL A 70 10.22 12.47 -2.31
N SER A 71 10.68 13.71 -2.07
CA SER A 71 10.07 14.58 -1.05
C SER A 71 8.63 14.96 -1.34
N THR A 72 8.24 15.06 -2.61
CA THR A 72 6.87 15.34 -3.02
C THR A 72 5.98 14.11 -3.06
N GLN A 73 6.54 12.94 -3.36
CA GLN A 73 5.82 11.66 -3.40
C GLN A 73 5.52 11.11 -2.00
N LEU A 74 6.45 11.26 -1.07
CA LEU A 74 6.41 10.63 0.26
C LEU A 74 5.13 10.94 1.06
N PRO A 75 4.63 12.19 1.16
CA PRO A 75 3.39 12.49 1.86
C PRO A 75 2.18 11.74 1.30
N TYR A 76 2.08 11.62 -0.02
CA TYR A 76 0.99 10.89 -0.67
C TYR A 76 1.11 9.38 -0.43
N ALA A 77 2.31 8.83 -0.53
CA ALA A 77 2.56 7.42 -0.27
C ALA A 77 2.23 7.04 1.19
N ILE A 78 2.61 7.87 2.16
CA ILE A 78 2.30 7.64 3.58
C ILE A 78 0.80 7.71 3.85
N THR A 79 0.08 8.66 3.23
CA THR A 79 -1.38 8.77 3.42
C THR A 79 -2.11 7.58 2.82
N ALA A 80 -1.74 7.15 1.61
CA ALA A 80 -2.30 5.95 0.99
C ALA A 80 -2.02 4.69 1.82
N ALA A 81 -0.78 4.55 2.33
CA ALA A 81 -0.40 3.44 3.20
C ALA A 81 -1.22 3.40 4.49
N ALA A 82 -1.43 4.54 5.15
CA ALA A 82 -2.21 4.63 6.36
C ALA A 82 -3.69 4.25 6.11
N CYS A 83 -4.28 4.72 5.01
CA CYS A 83 -5.64 4.34 4.62
C CYS A 83 -5.75 2.84 4.32
N SER A 84 -4.82 2.29 3.54
CA SER A 84 -4.76 0.86 3.26
C SER A 84 -4.62 0.01 4.52
N ALA A 85 -3.72 0.38 5.43
CA ALA A 85 -3.52 -0.31 6.69
C ALA A 85 -4.80 -0.31 7.54
N ALA A 86 -5.50 0.83 7.64
CA ALA A 86 -6.77 0.93 8.33
C ALA A 86 -7.84 0.01 7.70
N CYS A 87 -7.94 -0.03 6.38
CA CYS A 87 -8.86 -0.91 5.68
C CYS A 87 -8.56 -2.39 5.94
N TYR A 88 -7.28 -2.80 5.93
CA TYR A 88 -6.90 -4.19 6.25
C TYR A 88 -7.24 -4.56 7.70
N VAL A 89 -7.00 -3.66 8.66
CA VAL A 89 -7.36 -3.89 10.06
C VAL A 89 -8.89 -4.05 10.21
N ILE A 90 -9.67 -3.16 9.59
CA ILE A 90 -11.14 -3.24 9.62
C ILE A 90 -11.62 -4.55 8.99
N THR A 91 -11.06 -4.94 7.85
CA THR A 91 -11.42 -6.18 7.16
C THR A 91 -11.06 -7.40 8.00
N GLY A 92 -9.86 -7.43 8.59
CA GLY A 92 -9.43 -8.52 9.47
C GLY A 92 -10.31 -8.66 10.71
N VAL A 93 -10.67 -7.55 11.36
CA VAL A 93 -11.58 -7.54 12.51
C VAL A 93 -12.99 -7.98 12.10
N ALA A 94 -13.52 -7.47 10.98
CA ALA A 94 -14.82 -7.87 10.47
C ALA A 94 -14.87 -9.38 10.19
N GLN A 95 -13.84 -9.94 9.58
CA GLN A 95 -13.70 -11.36 9.32
C GLN A 95 -13.69 -12.19 10.61
N ALA A 96 -12.96 -11.72 11.63
CA ALA A 96 -12.88 -12.39 12.93
C ALA A 96 -14.24 -12.43 13.67
N PHE A 97 -15.07 -11.40 13.51
CA PHE A 97 -16.39 -11.34 14.14
C PHE A 97 -17.52 -12.00 13.34
N LEU A 98 -17.50 -11.89 12.01
CA LEU A 98 -18.56 -12.45 11.15
C LEU A 98 -18.35 -13.94 10.82
N GLY A 99 -17.17 -14.49 11.08
CA GLY A 99 -16.84 -15.89 10.74
C GLY A 99 -16.75 -16.12 9.23
N ALA A 100 -16.46 -17.35 8.84
CA ALA A 100 -16.23 -17.80 7.45
C ALA A 100 -17.45 -17.67 6.50
N SER A 101 -18.53 -17.03 6.91
CA SER A 101 -19.71 -16.79 6.08
C SER A 101 -19.71 -15.43 5.34
N ALA A 102 -18.53 -14.79 5.27
CA ALA A 102 -18.38 -13.58 4.46
C ALA A 102 -18.52 -13.93 2.98
N SER A 103 -19.74 -13.79 2.47
CA SER A 103 -20.09 -13.97 1.07
C SER A 103 -19.20 -13.07 0.19
N LEU A 104 -18.93 -13.49 -1.06
CA LEU A 104 -18.32 -12.67 -2.11
C LEU A 104 -18.87 -11.24 -2.15
N VAL A 105 -20.15 -11.09 -1.85
CA VAL A 105 -20.85 -9.81 -1.77
C VAL A 105 -20.26 -8.92 -0.66
N THR A 106 -19.98 -9.46 0.52
CA THR A 106 -19.41 -8.71 1.64
C THR A 106 -17.98 -8.23 1.30
N SER A 107 -17.18 -9.07 0.66
CA SER A 107 -15.83 -8.71 0.20
C SER A 107 -15.87 -7.61 -0.86
N LEU A 108 -16.81 -7.66 -1.80
CA LEU A 108 -16.99 -6.60 -2.80
C LEU A 108 -17.47 -5.29 -2.20
N ILE A 109 -18.34 -5.33 -1.20
CA ILE A 109 -18.80 -4.12 -0.48
C ILE A 109 -17.64 -3.50 0.29
N LEU A 110 -16.85 -4.29 1.00
CA LEU A 110 -15.66 -3.80 1.73
C LEU A 110 -14.63 -3.18 0.78
N LEU A 111 -14.40 -3.80 -0.38
CA LEU A 111 -13.54 -3.24 -1.42
C LEU A 111 -14.06 -1.89 -1.94
N ALA A 112 -15.35 -1.79 -2.24
CA ALA A 112 -15.97 -0.55 -2.71
C ALA A 112 -15.87 0.56 -1.66
N VAL A 113 -16.10 0.23 -0.38
CA VAL A 113 -15.96 1.17 0.75
C VAL A 113 -14.51 1.62 0.89
N ALA A 114 -13.53 0.71 0.81
CA ALA A 114 -12.11 1.06 0.88
C ALA A 114 -11.71 2.03 -0.23
N ILE A 115 -12.10 1.78 -1.47
CA ILE A 115 -11.84 2.67 -2.61
C ILE A 115 -12.51 4.04 -2.39
N ALA A 116 -13.76 4.07 -1.92
CA ALA A 116 -14.47 5.31 -1.66
C ALA A 116 -13.80 6.15 -0.57
N VAL A 117 -13.34 5.54 0.51
CA VAL A 117 -12.60 6.20 1.60
C VAL A 117 -11.28 6.77 1.08
N GLU A 118 -10.52 6.01 0.30
CA GLU A 118 -9.25 6.47 -0.26
C GLU A 118 -9.43 7.64 -1.22
N LEU A 119 -10.41 7.58 -2.11
CA LEU A 119 -10.76 8.70 -3.00
C LEU A 119 -11.23 9.94 -2.23
N ALA A 120 -11.98 9.77 -1.15
CA ALA A 120 -12.41 10.87 -0.28
C ALA A 120 -11.20 11.55 0.40
N VAL A 121 -10.28 10.77 0.96
CA VAL A 121 -9.06 11.29 1.60
C VAL A 121 -8.19 12.04 0.59
N LEU A 122 -7.95 11.46 -0.59
CA LEU A 122 -7.18 12.10 -1.65
C LEU A 122 -7.84 13.41 -2.14
N SER A 123 -9.16 13.44 -2.26
CA SER A 123 -9.88 14.66 -2.65
C SER A 123 -9.77 15.76 -1.60
N VAL A 124 -9.84 15.42 -0.32
CA VAL A 124 -9.63 16.37 0.79
C VAL A 124 -8.21 16.93 0.79
N ILE A 125 -7.21 16.07 0.60
CA ILE A 125 -5.80 16.51 0.51
C ILE A 125 -5.63 17.44 -0.68
N ARG A 126 -6.15 17.10 -1.86
CA ARG A 126 -6.08 17.93 -3.06
C ARG A 126 -6.71 19.31 -2.84
N VAL A 127 -7.86 19.37 -2.20
CA VAL A 127 -8.55 20.64 -1.90
C VAL A 127 -7.74 21.48 -0.91
N ARG A 128 -7.17 20.87 0.12
CA ARG A 128 -6.33 21.60 1.10
C ARG A 128 -5.04 22.13 0.48
N THR A 129 -4.35 21.30 -0.29
CA THR A 129 -3.11 21.69 -0.98
C THR A 129 -3.36 22.80 -2.04
N GLY A 130 -4.49 22.70 -2.78
CA GLY A 130 -4.87 23.71 -3.74
C GLY A 130 -5.29 25.05 -3.11
N LYS A 131 -5.77 25.06 -1.86
CA LYS A 131 -6.02 26.32 -1.10
C LYS A 131 -4.72 26.93 -0.62
N ALA A 132 -3.81 26.14 -0.06
CA ALA A 132 -2.50 26.62 0.40
C ALA A 132 -1.66 27.22 -0.74
N ALA A 133 -1.75 26.66 -1.95
CA ALA A 133 -1.06 27.19 -3.13
C ALA A 133 -1.69 28.49 -3.70
N LYS A 134 -2.90 28.87 -3.29
CA LYS A 134 -3.55 30.12 -3.68
C LYS A 134 -3.33 31.25 -2.66
N GLU A 135 -2.91 30.91 -1.45
CA GLU A 135 -2.66 31.85 -0.35
C GLU A 135 -1.16 32.22 -0.23
N ALA A 136 -0.27 31.51 -0.95
CA ALA A 136 1.16 31.76 -1.06
C ALA A 136 1.52 32.50 -2.36
#